data_d0eaea531901d19cad6f51895893556a
#
_entry.id   d0eaea531901d19cad6f51895893556a
#
_cell.length_a   1.000
_cell.length_b   1.000
_cell.length_c   1.000
_cell.angle_alpha   90.00
_cell.angle_beta   90.00
_cell.angle_gamma   90.00
#
_symmetry.space_group_name_H-M   'P 1'
#
loop_
_entity.id
_entity.type
_entity.pdbx_description
1 polymer ?
#
loop_
_entity_poly.entity_id
_entity_poly.type
_entity_poly.pdbx_seq_one_letter_code
_entity_poly.pdbx_strand_id
1 'polypeptide(L)'
;SMLLALRALAADEVDACVSSGNTGALIGLARHCCGTFEGVRTVAICAQLPNLNHPSYLLDVGANVDCTASQLHQFARMGCGLVSSLYPLDQTHGQKPTVRALSIGVESGKGNQAVTDAVALCADDASMDFAGLIEANQLLMDDCDVVVCDGFTGNIALKACEGTANYIRRYVQQALPENPRQSSG
;
A
#
# COMPACT_ATOMS: atom_id res chain seq x y z
N SER A 1 7.43 -2.77 25.37
CA SER A 1 6.38 -1.87 24.85
C SER A 1 6.76 -1.35 23.46
N MET A 2 5.79 -0.90 22.67
CA MET A 2 5.98 -0.36 21.33
C MET A 2 7.08 0.71 21.24
N LEU A 3 7.11 1.66 22.19
CA LEU A 3 8.13 2.70 22.26
C LEU A 3 9.56 2.13 22.40
N LEU A 4 9.74 1.10 23.23
CA LEU A 4 11.06 0.48 23.42
C LEU A 4 11.51 -0.27 22.16
N ALA A 5 10.60 -0.98 21.49
CA ALA A 5 10.91 -1.66 20.25
C ALA A 5 11.32 -0.67 19.13
N LEU A 6 10.61 0.46 19.01
CA LEU A 6 10.96 1.51 18.05
C LEU A 6 12.27 2.25 18.39
N ARG A 7 12.60 2.38 19.68
CA ARG A 7 13.90 2.94 20.08
C ARG A 7 15.05 1.99 19.75
N ALA A 8 14.86 0.68 19.96
CA ALA A 8 15.86 -0.32 19.56
C ALA A 8 16.07 -0.31 18.05
N LEU A 9 14.99 -0.19 17.25
CA LEU A 9 15.09 -0.04 15.80
C LEU A 9 15.86 1.24 15.42
N ALA A 10 15.54 2.36 16.03
CA ALA A 10 16.22 3.64 15.76
C ALA A 10 17.71 3.66 16.20
N ALA A 11 18.10 2.75 17.10
CA ALA A 11 19.47 2.58 17.57
C ALA A 11 20.24 1.47 16.81
N ASP A 12 19.67 0.92 15.72
CA ASP A 12 20.22 -0.20 14.95
C ASP A 12 20.50 -1.46 15.80
N GLU A 13 19.79 -1.64 16.92
CA GLU A 13 19.89 -2.84 17.75
C GLU A 13 19.06 -4.01 17.20
N VAL A 14 18.08 -3.71 16.33
CA VAL A 14 17.20 -4.68 15.65
C VAL A 14 16.91 -4.20 14.21
N ASP A 15 16.66 -5.14 13.29
CA ASP A 15 16.43 -4.85 11.88
C ASP A 15 14.97 -4.44 11.57
N ALA A 16 14.02 -4.85 12.42
CA ALA A 16 12.60 -4.55 12.21
C ALA A 16 11.82 -4.53 13.53
N CYS A 17 10.67 -3.86 13.50
CA CYS A 17 9.73 -3.81 14.62
C CYS A 17 8.34 -4.27 14.14
N VAL A 18 7.78 -5.30 14.79
CA VAL A 18 6.42 -5.78 14.55
C VAL A 18 5.55 -5.47 15.77
N SER A 19 4.37 -4.92 15.54
CA SER A 19 3.44 -4.52 16.61
C SER A 19 2.00 -4.86 16.25
N SER A 20 1.29 -5.48 17.19
CA SER A 20 -0.17 -5.68 17.14
C SER A 20 -0.96 -4.59 17.87
N GLY A 21 -0.29 -3.53 18.28
CA GLY A 21 -0.89 -2.41 19.03
C GLY A 21 -1.69 -1.45 18.15
N ASN A 22 -2.09 -0.32 18.75
CA ASN A 22 -2.84 0.71 18.03
C ASN A 22 -2.00 1.33 16.90
N THR A 23 -2.52 1.30 15.68
CA THR A 23 -1.81 1.75 14.47
C THR A 23 -1.46 3.23 14.50
N GLY A 24 -2.37 4.10 14.98
CA GLY A 24 -2.10 5.53 15.10
C GLY A 24 -0.96 5.84 16.09
N ALA A 25 -0.92 5.10 17.21
CA ALA A 25 0.19 5.20 18.17
C ALA A 25 1.51 4.71 17.55
N LEU A 26 1.47 3.62 16.76
CA LEU A 26 2.64 3.11 16.05
C LEU A 26 3.22 4.15 15.09
N ILE A 27 2.38 4.77 14.28
CA ILE A 27 2.78 5.82 13.32
C ILE A 27 3.42 7.00 14.04
N GLY A 28 2.75 7.53 15.09
CA GLY A 28 3.25 8.67 15.86
C GLY A 28 4.59 8.37 16.54
N LEU A 29 4.73 7.20 17.13
CA LEU A 29 5.97 6.77 17.80
C LEU A 29 7.07 6.46 16.78
N ALA A 30 6.76 5.83 15.65
CA ALA A 30 7.73 5.55 14.60
C ALA A 30 8.31 6.85 14.04
N ARG A 31 7.46 7.83 13.72
CA ARG A 31 7.90 9.16 13.29
C ARG A 31 8.77 9.87 14.34
N HIS A 32 8.43 9.72 15.61
CA HIS A 32 9.19 10.32 16.72
C HIS A 32 10.56 9.67 16.92
N CYS A 33 10.64 8.34 16.85
CA CYS A 33 11.87 7.60 17.14
C CYS A 33 12.80 7.48 15.92
N CYS A 34 12.24 7.16 14.74
CA CYS A 34 13.01 6.90 13.53
C CYS A 34 13.10 8.12 12.62
N GLY A 35 12.27 9.15 12.83
CA GLY A 35 12.22 10.32 11.95
C GLY A 35 11.55 10.05 10.61
N THR A 36 11.88 10.87 9.62
CA THR A 36 11.44 10.74 8.22
C THR A 36 12.63 11.01 7.29
N PHE A 37 12.59 10.47 6.09
CA PHE A 37 13.58 10.81 5.06
C PHE A 37 13.49 12.30 4.70
N GLU A 38 14.60 12.84 4.21
CA GLU A 38 14.66 14.24 3.76
C GLU A 38 13.59 14.49 2.68
N GLY A 39 12.84 15.59 2.84
CA GLY A 39 11.73 15.96 1.95
C GLY A 39 10.42 15.22 2.22
N VAL A 40 10.40 14.15 3.03
CA VAL A 40 9.16 13.44 3.41
C VAL A 40 8.49 14.15 4.58
N ARG A 41 7.34 14.77 4.31
CA ARG A 41 6.55 15.53 5.31
C ARG A 41 5.44 14.72 5.93
N THR A 42 4.87 13.78 5.17
CA THR A 42 3.70 12.99 5.56
C THR A 42 4.02 11.52 5.44
N VAL A 43 3.76 10.77 6.50
CA VAL A 43 3.90 9.31 6.50
C VAL A 43 2.61 8.66 5.99
N ALA A 44 2.74 7.52 5.32
CA ALA A 44 1.62 6.70 4.86
C ALA A 44 1.71 5.31 5.46
N ILE A 45 0.56 4.64 5.59
CA ILE A 45 0.50 3.20 5.84
C ILE A 45 0.47 2.51 4.49
N CYS A 46 1.40 1.56 4.30
CA CYS A 46 1.47 0.74 3.11
C CYS A 46 0.88 -0.64 3.38
N ALA A 47 0.00 -1.11 2.50
CA ALA A 47 -0.48 -2.48 2.48
C ALA A 47 0.02 -3.19 1.23
N GLN A 48 0.56 -4.40 1.40
CA GLN A 48 0.83 -5.30 0.29
C GLN A 48 -0.46 -6.02 -0.10
N LEU A 49 -0.89 -5.88 -1.34
CA LEU A 49 -2.04 -6.56 -1.91
C LEU A 49 -1.56 -7.78 -2.73
N PRO A 50 -2.20 -8.94 -2.56
CA PRO A 50 -1.94 -10.07 -3.45
C PRO A 50 -2.43 -9.73 -4.86
N ASN A 51 -1.62 -10.03 -5.85
CA ASN A 51 -1.99 -9.91 -7.26
C ASN A 51 -1.61 -11.20 -7.99
N LEU A 52 -2.13 -11.41 -9.20
CA LEU A 52 -1.94 -12.67 -9.93
C LEU A 52 -0.49 -12.92 -10.33
N ASN A 53 0.25 -11.87 -10.69
CA ASN A 53 1.61 -11.99 -11.20
C ASN A 53 2.66 -11.60 -10.14
N HIS A 54 2.52 -10.44 -9.53
CA HIS A 54 3.40 -9.95 -8.46
C HIS A 54 2.61 -9.07 -7.47
N PRO A 55 3.06 -8.95 -6.20
CA PRO A 55 2.38 -8.13 -5.22
C PRO A 55 2.34 -6.66 -5.64
N SER A 56 1.22 -6.00 -5.39
CA SER A 56 1.07 -4.54 -5.50
C SER A 56 1.10 -3.89 -4.12
N TYR A 57 1.52 -2.63 -4.04
CA TYR A 57 1.63 -1.87 -2.79
C TYR A 57 0.67 -0.69 -2.82
N LEU A 58 -0.32 -0.70 -1.92
CA LEU A 58 -1.34 0.35 -1.78
C LEU A 58 -0.94 1.34 -0.68
N LEU A 59 -0.83 2.61 -1.00
CA LEU A 59 -0.53 3.75 -0.11
C LEU A 59 -1.53 4.88 -0.36
N ASP A 60 -2.20 5.46 0.60
CA ASP A 60 -2.26 5.26 2.03
C ASP A 60 -3.47 4.38 2.40
N VAL A 61 -3.35 3.57 3.46
CA VAL A 61 -4.47 2.74 3.92
C VAL A 61 -4.94 3.09 5.33
N GLY A 62 -4.81 4.37 5.72
CA GLY A 62 -5.45 4.85 6.94
C GLY A 62 -4.64 5.78 7.85
N ALA A 63 -3.48 6.31 7.40
CA ALA A 63 -2.75 7.31 8.18
C ALA A 63 -3.32 8.72 7.98
N ASN A 64 -3.79 9.07 6.78
CA ASN A 64 -4.26 10.41 6.41
C ASN A 64 -5.62 10.29 5.75
N VAL A 65 -6.67 10.79 6.42
CA VAL A 65 -8.06 10.69 5.94
C VAL A 65 -8.24 11.43 4.62
N ASP A 66 -7.74 12.67 4.55
CA ASP A 66 -7.74 13.51 3.35
C ASP A 66 -6.29 13.79 2.93
N CYS A 67 -6.04 13.81 1.62
CA CYS A 67 -4.73 14.08 1.07
C CYS A 67 -4.78 15.17 0.00
N THR A 68 -3.73 15.99 -0.02
CA THR A 68 -3.45 16.90 -1.12
C THR A 68 -2.78 16.17 -2.28
N ALA A 69 -2.79 16.73 -3.48
CA ALA A 69 -2.07 16.22 -4.63
C ALA A 69 -0.57 15.98 -4.35
N SER A 70 0.07 16.91 -3.63
CA SER A 70 1.48 16.78 -3.25
C SER A 70 1.73 15.61 -2.29
N GLN A 71 0.78 15.27 -1.40
CA GLN A 71 0.90 14.11 -0.53
C GLN A 71 0.72 12.81 -1.32
N LEU A 72 -0.25 12.73 -2.23
CA LEU A 72 -0.43 11.56 -3.11
C LEU A 72 0.81 11.32 -3.97
N HIS A 73 1.38 12.37 -4.57
CA HIS A 73 2.65 12.28 -5.30
C HIS A 73 3.81 11.83 -4.40
N GLN A 74 3.89 12.33 -3.15
CA GLN A 74 4.89 11.88 -2.19
C GLN A 74 4.73 10.38 -1.85
N PHE A 75 3.49 9.89 -1.70
CA PHE A 75 3.22 8.46 -1.49
C PHE A 75 3.63 7.62 -2.69
N ALA A 76 3.43 8.11 -3.92
CA ALA A 76 3.92 7.45 -5.12
C ALA A 76 5.44 7.26 -5.09
N ARG A 77 6.20 8.31 -4.77
CA ARG A 77 7.67 8.24 -4.63
C ARG A 77 8.10 7.29 -3.51
N MET A 78 7.41 7.30 -2.37
CA MET A 78 7.68 6.38 -1.25
C MET A 78 7.44 4.93 -1.67
N GLY A 79 6.34 4.66 -2.36
CA GLY A 79 6.02 3.34 -2.92
C GLY A 79 7.09 2.86 -3.90
N CYS A 80 7.52 3.73 -4.82
CA CYS A 80 8.60 3.42 -5.76
C CYS A 80 9.92 3.09 -5.04
N GLY A 81 10.27 3.86 -4.01
CA GLY A 81 11.45 3.59 -3.18
C GLY A 81 11.38 2.24 -2.48
N LEU A 82 10.19 1.90 -1.94
CA LEU A 82 9.95 0.59 -1.32
C LEU A 82 10.11 -0.55 -2.33
N VAL A 83 9.44 -0.47 -3.48
CA VAL A 83 9.49 -1.50 -4.54
C VAL A 83 10.94 -1.69 -5.03
N SER A 84 11.65 -0.59 -5.30
CA SER A 84 13.04 -0.65 -5.74
C SER A 84 13.99 -1.24 -4.69
N SER A 85 13.66 -1.11 -3.40
CA SER A 85 14.42 -1.72 -2.30
C SER A 85 14.15 -3.22 -2.15
N LEU A 86 12.90 -3.64 -2.41
CA LEU A 86 12.48 -5.04 -2.31
C LEU A 86 12.87 -5.85 -3.56
N TYR A 87 12.82 -5.20 -4.72
CA TYR A 87 13.10 -5.80 -6.03
C TYR A 87 14.18 -4.97 -6.74
N PRO A 88 15.46 -5.27 -6.52
CA PRO A 88 16.58 -4.57 -7.14
C PRO A 88 16.51 -4.57 -8.68
N LEU A 89 17.08 -3.56 -9.32
CA LEU A 89 17.00 -3.30 -10.78
C LEU A 89 17.45 -4.48 -11.67
N ASP A 90 18.29 -5.36 -11.17
CA ASP A 90 18.69 -6.61 -11.85
C ASP A 90 17.52 -7.60 -11.99
N GLN A 91 16.57 -7.58 -11.06
CA GLN A 91 15.34 -8.40 -11.09
C GLN A 91 14.21 -7.74 -11.88
N THR A 92 14.21 -6.42 -12.01
CA THR A 92 13.19 -5.65 -12.77
C THR A 92 13.62 -5.35 -14.20
N HIS A 93 14.74 -5.89 -14.68
CA HIS A 93 15.32 -5.58 -16.01
C HIS A 93 15.57 -4.09 -16.23
N GLY A 94 15.83 -3.33 -15.16
CA GLY A 94 16.06 -1.89 -15.21
C GLY A 94 14.81 -1.03 -15.40
N GLN A 95 13.62 -1.62 -15.27
CA GLN A 95 12.36 -0.87 -15.36
C GLN A 95 12.09 -0.10 -14.07
N LYS A 96 11.46 1.07 -14.22
CA LYS A 96 10.98 1.86 -13.08
C LYS A 96 9.70 1.23 -12.53
N PRO A 97 9.41 1.37 -11.22
CA PRO A 97 8.14 0.92 -10.66
C PRO A 97 6.96 1.60 -11.35
N THR A 98 5.96 0.80 -11.71
CA THR A 98 4.71 1.27 -12.31
C THR A 98 3.80 1.81 -11.22
N VAL A 99 3.28 3.03 -11.42
CA VAL A 99 2.41 3.72 -10.46
C VAL A 99 1.06 4.03 -11.07
N ARG A 100 -0.02 3.80 -10.32
CA ARG A 100 -1.37 4.24 -10.66
C ARG A 100 -2.00 5.00 -9.49
N ALA A 101 -2.94 5.91 -9.79
CA ALA A 101 -3.75 6.57 -8.77
C ALA A 101 -5.16 5.97 -8.73
N LEU A 102 -5.61 5.58 -7.52
CA LEU A 102 -6.95 5.00 -7.32
C LEU A 102 -8.03 6.05 -7.58
N SER A 103 -9.00 5.70 -8.41
CA SER A 103 -10.08 6.59 -8.82
C SER A 103 -11.39 5.84 -9.05
N ILE A 104 -12.44 6.58 -9.40
CA ILE A 104 -13.78 6.06 -9.72
C ILE A 104 -13.96 5.74 -11.22
N GLY A 105 -12.92 5.85 -12.01
CA GLY A 105 -12.86 5.58 -13.45
C GLY A 105 -11.46 5.83 -13.96
N VAL A 106 -11.13 5.28 -15.12
CA VAL A 106 -9.79 5.33 -15.72
C VAL A 106 -9.59 6.50 -16.70
N GLU A 107 -10.68 7.19 -17.06
CA GLU A 107 -10.63 8.28 -18.03
C GLU A 107 -10.02 9.54 -17.41
N SER A 108 -9.34 10.34 -18.22
CA SER A 108 -8.79 11.63 -17.81
C SER A 108 -9.83 12.53 -17.12
N GLY A 109 -9.47 13.08 -15.97
CA GLY A 109 -10.33 13.95 -15.18
C GLY A 109 -11.29 13.24 -14.22
N LYS A 110 -11.22 11.91 -14.12
CA LYS A 110 -11.95 11.17 -13.08
C LYS A 110 -11.26 11.28 -11.73
N GLY A 111 -12.06 11.24 -10.67
CA GLY A 111 -11.63 11.41 -9.29
C GLY A 111 -11.93 12.79 -8.73
N ASN A 112 -11.52 13.02 -7.49
CA ASN A 112 -11.59 14.33 -6.87
C ASN A 112 -10.43 15.23 -7.33
N GLN A 113 -10.46 16.52 -6.94
CA GLN A 113 -9.45 17.49 -7.36
C GLN A 113 -8.03 17.06 -6.96
N ALA A 114 -7.85 16.50 -5.77
CA ALA A 114 -6.53 16.05 -5.30
C ALA A 114 -5.96 14.93 -6.17
N VAL A 115 -6.79 13.97 -6.59
CA VAL A 115 -6.38 12.89 -7.52
C VAL A 115 -6.05 13.46 -8.89
N THR A 116 -6.90 14.34 -9.43
CA THR A 116 -6.69 14.95 -10.75
C THR A 116 -5.36 15.74 -10.78
N ASP A 117 -5.08 16.53 -9.74
CA ASP A 117 -3.84 17.30 -9.65
C ASP A 117 -2.63 16.39 -9.40
N ALA A 118 -2.79 15.30 -8.65
CA ALA A 118 -1.71 14.32 -8.42
C ALA A 118 -1.31 13.59 -9.70
N VAL A 119 -2.26 13.31 -10.60
CA VAL A 119 -1.98 12.71 -11.92
C VAL A 119 -0.97 13.54 -12.68
N ALA A 120 -1.13 14.87 -12.73
CA ALA A 120 -0.18 15.75 -13.41
C ALA A 120 1.21 15.70 -12.76
N LEU A 121 1.28 15.73 -11.42
CA LEU A 121 2.56 15.65 -10.68
C LEU A 121 3.28 14.32 -10.90
N CYS A 122 2.55 13.21 -10.92
CA CYS A 122 3.13 11.89 -11.14
C CYS A 122 3.57 11.68 -12.61
N ALA A 123 2.80 12.21 -13.56
CA ALA A 123 3.15 12.12 -14.99
C ALA A 123 4.43 12.89 -15.34
N ASP A 124 4.70 13.99 -14.63
CA ASP A 124 5.92 14.81 -14.82
C ASP A 124 7.13 14.25 -14.05
N ASP A 125 6.95 13.26 -13.16
CA ASP A 125 8.03 12.72 -12.34
C ASP A 125 8.77 11.57 -13.03
N ALA A 126 9.98 11.87 -13.50
CA ALA A 126 10.84 10.90 -14.17
C ALA A 126 11.35 9.74 -13.25
N SER A 127 11.07 9.73 -11.96
CA SER A 127 11.51 8.66 -11.04
C SER A 127 10.61 7.42 -11.08
N MET A 128 9.43 7.50 -11.69
CA MET A 128 8.43 6.43 -11.78
C MET A 128 7.92 6.23 -13.21
N ASP A 129 7.24 5.12 -13.45
CA ASP A 129 6.43 4.88 -14.66
C ASP A 129 4.95 5.08 -14.29
N PHE A 130 4.44 6.30 -14.49
CA PHE A 130 3.05 6.61 -14.15
C PHE A 130 2.10 6.13 -15.25
N ALA A 131 1.33 5.08 -14.94
CA ALA A 131 0.41 4.41 -15.86
C ALA A 131 -1.06 4.88 -15.74
N GLY A 132 -1.30 6.05 -15.13
CA GLY A 132 -2.62 6.67 -15.07
C GLY A 132 -3.48 6.23 -13.88
N LEU A 133 -4.80 6.18 -14.10
CA LEU A 133 -5.79 5.86 -13.07
C LEU A 133 -6.07 4.35 -13.02
N ILE A 134 -6.55 3.87 -11.87
CA ILE A 134 -7.02 2.50 -11.66
C ILE A 134 -8.32 2.51 -10.87
N GLU A 135 -9.25 1.60 -11.15
CA GLU A 135 -10.46 1.38 -10.38
C GLU A 135 -10.25 0.28 -9.31
N ALA A 136 -11.05 0.33 -8.25
CA ALA A 136 -10.90 -0.59 -7.12
C ALA A 136 -11.10 -2.07 -7.47
N ASN A 137 -11.89 -2.39 -8.51
CA ASN A 137 -12.08 -3.75 -9.00
C ASN A 137 -10.84 -4.33 -9.70
N GLN A 138 -9.89 -3.49 -10.08
CA GLN A 138 -8.64 -3.87 -10.74
C GLN A 138 -7.47 -4.06 -9.77
N LEU A 139 -7.60 -3.64 -8.49
CA LEU A 139 -6.51 -3.65 -7.51
C LEU A 139 -5.79 -5.00 -7.33
N LEU A 140 -6.48 -6.11 -7.56
CA LEU A 140 -5.94 -7.47 -7.42
C LEU A 140 -5.66 -8.15 -8.78
N MET A 141 -5.83 -7.44 -9.89
CA MET A 141 -5.81 -8.01 -11.24
C MET A 141 -4.84 -7.30 -12.19
N ASP A 142 -4.56 -6.02 -11.94
CA ASP A 142 -3.70 -5.19 -12.78
C ASP A 142 -2.23 -5.34 -12.36
N ASP A 143 -1.33 -5.41 -13.32
CA ASP A 143 0.12 -5.49 -13.11
C ASP A 143 0.70 -4.10 -12.81
N CYS A 144 0.41 -3.59 -11.61
CA CYS A 144 0.88 -2.31 -11.11
C CYS A 144 1.65 -2.51 -9.81
N ASP A 145 2.84 -1.94 -9.70
CA ASP A 145 3.66 -2.07 -8.50
C ASP A 145 3.12 -1.24 -7.33
N VAL A 146 2.67 -0.02 -7.61
CA VAL A 146 2.25 0.95 -6.60
C VAL A 146 0.92 1.56 -6.95
N VAL A 147 -0.04 1.53 -6.04
CA VAL A 147 -1.30 2.26 -6.14
C VAL A 147 -1.37 3.30 -5.03
N VAL A 148 -1.70 4.54 -5.38
CA VAL A 148 -1.81 5.64 -4.42
C VAL A 148 -3.24 6.13 -4.26
N CYS A 149 -3.60 6.45 -3.03
CA CYS A 149 -4.88 7.06 -2.66
C CYS A 149 -4.77 7.79 -1.31
N ASP A 150 -5.82 8.50 -0.92
CA ASP A 150 -5.98 8.95 0.47
C ASP A 150 -6.26 7.77 1.40
N GLY A 151 -5.98 7.96 2.70
CA GLY A 151 -6.10 6.87 3.66
C GLY A 151 -7.54 6.44 3.95
N PHE A 152 -8.53 7.31 3.71
CA PHE A 152 -9.95 6.92 3.84
C PHE A 152 -10.34 5.94 2.72
N THR A 153 -10.06 6.30 1.48
CA THR A 153 -10.33 5.47 0.30
C THR A 153 -9.56 4.15 0.37
N GLY A 154 -8.26 4.21 0.68
CA GLY A 154 -7.41 3.03 0.78
C GLY A 154 -7.80 2.07 1.90
N ASN A 155 -8.19 2.59 3.07
CA ASN A 155 -8.67 1.75 4.17
C ASN A 155 -9.99 1.04 3.81
N ILE A 156 -10.93 1.74 3.15
CA ILE A 156 -12.17 1.12 2.68
C ILE A 156 -11.87 0.03 1.65
N ALA A 157 -11.04 0.30 0.66
CA ALA A 157 -10.67 -0.68 -0.36
C ALA A 157 -10.01 -1.92 0.26
N LEU A 158 -9.02 -1.73 1.15
CA LEU A 158 -8.36 -2.83 1.87
C LEU A 158 -9.35 -3.67 2.68
N LYS A 159 -10.22 -3.03 3.47
CA LYS A 159 -11.20 -3.73 4.31
C LYS A 159 -12.27 -4.46 3.49
N ALA A 160 -12.64 -3.92 2.33
CA ALA A 160 -13.52 -4.61 1.39
C ALA A 160 -12.85 -5.87 0.81
N CYS A 161 -11.58 -5.79 0.40
CA CYS A 161 -10.81 -6.94 -0.06
C CYS A 161 -10.66 -8.01 1.04
N GLU A 162 -10.28 -7.62 2.27
CA GLU A 162 -10.18 -8.53 3.42
C GLU A 162 -11.52 -9.21 3.73
N GLY A 163 -12.62 -8.45 3.72
CA GLY A 163 -13.97 -8.95 3.95
C GLY A 163 -14.41 -9.95 2.88
N THR A 164 -14.16 -9.64 1.62
CA THR A 164 -14.46 -10.52 0.48
C THR A 164 -13.65 -11.81 0.55
N ALA A 165 -12.36 -11.72 0.81
CA ALA A 165 -11.50 -12.91 0.97
C ALA A 165 -11.98 -13.81 2.12
N ASN A 166 -12.37 -13.24 3.26
CA ASN A 166 -12.93 -13.98 4.39
C ASN A 166 -14.28 -14.63 4.04
N TYR A 167 -15.14 -13.92 3.30
CA TYR A 167 -16.40 -14.47 2.83
C TYR A 167 -16.17 -15.68 1.90
N ILE A 168 -15.32 -15.53 0.88
CA ILE A 168 -14.99 -16.61 -0.07
C ILE A 168 -14.40 -17.81 0.68
N ARG A 169 -13.46 -17.59 1.60
CA ARG A 169 -12.86 -18.66 2.40
C ARG A 169 -13.91 -19.47 3.16
N ARG A 170 -14.85 -18.79 3.84
CA ARG A 170 -15.93 -19.44 4.58
C ARG A 170 -16.87 -20.20 3.65
N TYR A 171 -17.24 -19.60 2.52
CA TYR A 171 -18.11 -20.23 1.52
C TYR A 171 -17.48 -21.50 0.95
N VAL A 172 -16.21 -21.46 0.58
CA VAL A 172 -15.47 -22.63 0.09
C VAL A 172 -15.39 -23.73 1.17
N GLN A 173 -15.09 -23.37 2.42
CA GLN A 173 -15.08 -24.35 3.53
C GLN A 173 -16.43 -25.04 3.74
N GLN A 174 -17.54 -24.31 3.58
CA GLN A 174 -18.88 -24.89 3.69
C GLN A 174 -19.27 -25.75 2.46
N ALA A 175 -18.78 -25.40 1.28
CA ALA A 175 -19.08 -26.12 0.04
C ALA A 175 -18.23 -27.38 -0.16
N LEU A 176 -17.07 -27.48 0.46
CA LEU A 176 -16.24 -28.69 0.42
C LEU A 176 -16.71 -29.68 1.46
N PRO A 177 -16.96 -30.96 1.10
CA PRO A 177 -17.32 -32.01 2.07
C PRO A 177 -16.16 -32.21 3.06
N GLU A 178 -16.49 -32.41 4.34
CA GLU A 178 -15.50 -32.79 5.34
C GLU A 178 -14.77 -34.06 4.89
N ASN A 179 -13.46 -33.99 4.84
CA ASN A 179 -12.64 -35.13 4.40
C ASN A 179 -12.67 -36.20 5.50
N PRO A 180 -13.27 -37.41 5.28
CA PRO A 180 -13.47 -38.42 6.34
C PRO A 180 -12.15 -38.95 6.94
N ARG A 181 -10.99 -38.54 6.41
CA ARG A 181 -9.66 -39.01 6.85
C ARG A 181 -9.08 -38.28 8.04
N GLN A 182 -9.73 -37.23 8.57
CA GLN A 182 -9.23 -36.48 9.74
C GLN A 182 -9.95 -36.81 11.06
N SER A 183 -10.91 -37.73 11.05
CA SER A 183 -11.64 -38.16 12.26
C SER A 183 -11.12 -39.46 12.87
N SER A 184 -9.95 -39.94 12.51
CA SER A 184 -9.35 -41.15 13.07
C SER A 184 -7.91 -40.87 13.52
N GLY A 185 -7.79 -40.26 14.71
CA GLY A 185 -6.52 -40.04 15.37
C GLY A 185 -6.74 -39.58 16.81
#